data_6117a385bb968b7c011b16708504e75d
#
_entry.id   6117a385bb968b7c011b16708504e75d
#
_cell.length_a   1.000
_cell.length_b   1.000
_cell.length_c   1.000
_cell.angle_alpha   90.00
_cell.angle_beta   90.00
_cell.angle_gamma   90.00
#
_symmetry.space_group_name_H-M   'P 1'
#
loop_
_entity.id
_entity.type
_entity.pdbx_description
1 polymer ?
#
loop_
_entity_poly.entity_id
_entity_poly.type
_entity_poly.pdbx_seq_one_letter_code
_entity_poly.pdbx_strand_id
1 'polypeptide(L)'
;MGAIDMFNDFVKLIESESLPVEAVAIADGDAIIAERHFVPDQDRNIYSHTKSYVSTAIGIAIEDGLLSLDSRLVDSFPEYVPSDAQLELGQITLRHLLTMSSGYNHAYLMNPDRRSGVGAPDYLRYMFSRRVEVEPGSTFCYSSADSDLAGRMLEQAAGMRLGEYLYGTFFSKLDQGWPVWECDPQGHPIAGGGIYMSLANMLKLGQVYLNDGTWHGTRIVSESWVKQASGKQIDTPYSNIWTCGYGYQFWMSPYEGAYRADGAYGQITTVLPKQGLVVAIQCPESGDFDNIVRPALHEHLLLPLTA
;
A
#
# COMPACT_ATOMS: atom_id res chain seq x y z
N MET A 1 11.45 -14.69 -25.45
CA MET A 1 9.97 -14.71 -25.42
C MET A 1 9.55 -13.32 -24.97
N GLY A 2 8.55 -12.69 -25.62
CA GLY A 2 8.12 -11.34 -25.25
C GLY A 2 7.18 -11.36 -24.03
N ALA A 3 6.98 -10.20 -23.39
CA ALA A 3 6.10 -10.08 -22.22
C ALA A 3 4.68 -10.59 -22.48
N ILE A 4 4.15 -10.35 -23.68
CA ILE A 4 2.83 -10.83 -24.08
C ILE A 4 2.78 -12.36 -24.20
N ASP A 5 3.85 -13.01 -24.68
CA ASP A 5 3.89 -14.48 -24.77
C ASP A 5 3.90 -15.09 -23.37
N MET A 6 4.71 -14.55 -22.45
CA MET A 6 4.78 -14.98 -21.05
C MET A 6 3.44 -14.79 -20.34
N PHE A 7 2.78 -13.66 -20.58
CA PHE A 7 1.43 -13.40 -20.08
C PHE A 7 0.43 -14.45 -20.57
N ASN A 8 0.43 -14.76 -21.88
CA ASN A 8 -0.48 -15.75 -22.47
C ASN A 8 -0.24 -17.15 -21.91
N ASP A 9 1.01 -17.51 -21.63
CA ASP A 9 1.33 -18.81 -21.02
C ASP A 9 0.87 -18.86 -19.55
N PHE A 10 1.00 -17.77 -18.79
CA PHE A 10 0.44 -17.66 -17.45
C PHE A 10 -1.09 -17.73 -17.44
N VAL A 11 -1.77 -17.09 -18.40
CA VAL A 11 -3.24 -17.20 -18.57
C VAL A 11 -3.66 -18.64 -18.82
N LYS A 12 -2.96 -19.37 -19.70
CA LYS A 12 -3.23 -20.80 -19.93
C LYS A 12 -3.05 -21.64 -18.68
N LEU A 13 -2.03 -21.34 -17.86
CA LEU A 13 -1.80 -22.01 -16.57
C LEU A 13 -2.99 -21.77 -15.63
N ILE A 14 -3.43 -20.51 -15.48
CA ILE A 14 -4.59 -20.17 -14.66
C ILE A 14 -5.82 -20.99 -15.08
N GLU A 15 -6.08 -21.07 -16.38
CA GLU A 15 -7.24 -21.80 -16.93
C GLU A 15 -7.09 -23.31 -16.75
N SER A 16 -5.92 -23.89 -17.03
CA SER A 16 -5.70 -25.35 -16.96
C SER A 16 -5.69 -25.90 -15.54
N GLU A 17 -5.16 -25.12 -14.58
CA GLU A 17 -5.07 -25.51 -13.18
C GLU A 17 -6.20 -24.93 -12.32
N SER A 18 -7.11 -24.16 -12.94
CA SER A 18 -8.22 -23.50 -12.24
C SER A 18 -7.73 -22.65 -11.05
N LEU A 19 -6.65 -21.91 -11.25
CA LEU A 19 -6.11 -21.07 -10.20
C LEU A 19 -7.13 -19.98 -9.80
N PRO A 20 -7.29 -19.65 -8.52
CA PRO A 20 -8.25 -18.66 -8.05
C PRO A 20 -7.78 -17.23 -8.36
N VAL A 21 -7.79 -16.87 -9.63
CA VAL A 21 -7.46 -15.53 -10.15
C VAL A 21 -8.72 -14.95 -10.80
N GLU A 22 -9.06 -13.72 -10.49
CA GLU A 22 -10.20 -13.01 -11.09
C GLU A 22 -9.79 -12.16 -12.29
N ALA A 23 -8.63 -11.52 -12.20
CA ALA A 23 -8.09 -10.73 -13.29
C ALA A 23 -6.57 -10.54 -13.15
N VAL A 24 -5.87 -10.39 -14.27
CA VAL A 24 -4.45 -10.10 -14.35
C VAL A 24 -4.16 -9.20 -15.54
N ALA A 25 -3.22 -8.26 -15.39
CA ALA A 25 -2.81 -7.38 -16.48
C ALA A 25 -1.33 -7.01 -16.39
N ILE A 26 -0.75 -6.64 -17.54
CA ILE A 26 0.58 -6.07 -17.69
C ILE A 26 0.45 -4.71 -18.39
N ALA A 27 1.14 -3.71 -17.85
CA ALA A 27 1.36 -2.44 -18.52
C ALA A 27 2.85 -2.23 -18.84
N ASP A 28 3.10 -1.56 -19.97
CA ASP A 28 4.42 -1.04 -20.40
C ASP A 28 4.30 0.48 -20.45
N GLY A 29 5.00 1.17 -19.55
CA GLY A 29 4.78 2.60 -19.34
C GLY A 29 3.31 2.92 -19.05
N ASP A 30 2.71 3.81 -19.85
CA ASP A 30 1.31 4.21 -19.71
C ASP A 30 0.30 3.28 -20.41
N ALA A 31 0.78 2.27 -21.16
CA ALA A 31 -0.08 1.40 -21.97
C ALA A 31 -0.32 0.04 -21.30
N ILE A 32 -1.58 -0.39 -21.21
CA ILE A 32 -1.92 -1.77 -20.90
C ILE A 32 -1.64 -2.60 -22.15
N ILE A 33 -0.67 -3.53 -22.10
CA ILE A 33 -0.24 -4.36 -23.23
C ILE A 33 -0.87 -5.75 -23.23
N ALA A 34 -1.35 -6.21 -22.08
CA ALA A 34 -2.07 -7.48 -21.95
C ALA A 34 -2.98 -7.44 -20.72
N GLU A 35 -4.19 -7.97 -20.87
CA GLU A 35 -5.20 -8.03 -19.81
C GLU A 35 -6.10 -9.23 -19.99
N ARG A 36 -6.47 -9.89 -18.89
CA ARG A 36 -7.41 -10.99 -18.86
C ARG A 36 -8.28 -10.94 -17.62
N HIS A 37 -9.60 -10.96 -17.82
CA HIS A 37 -10.61 -11.12 -16.78
C HIS A 37 -11.21 -12.54 -16.88
N PHE A 38 -11.23 -13.25 -15.75
CA PHE A 38 -11.84 -14.58 -15.62
C PHE A 38 -13.26 -14.50 -15.02
N VAL A 39 -13.59 -13.33 -14.46
CA VAL A 39 -14.92 -12.94 -13.98
C VAL A 39 -15.24 -11.53 -14.54
N PRO A 40 -16.51 -11.08 -14.52
CA PRO A 40 -16.83 -9.70 -14.90
C PRO A 40 -15.98 -8.69 -14.10
N ASP A 41 -15.51 -7.63 -14.78
CA ASP A 41 -14.73 -6.57 -14.11
C ASP A 41 -15.54 -5.93 -12.98
N GLN A 42 -14.91 -5.78 -11.81
CA GLN A 42 -15.57 -5.28 -10.63
C GLN A 42 -14.54 -4.70 -9.65
N ASP A 43 -14.98 -3.74 -8.85
CA ASP A 43 -14.19 -3.22 -7.76
C ASP A 43 -14.09 -4.27 -6.64
N ARG A 44 -12.85 -4.53 -6.19
CA ARG A 44 -12.54 -5.39 -5.04
C ARG A 44 -11.96 -4.57 -3.92
N ASN A 45 -12.21 -4.98 -2.68
CA ASN A 45 -11.43 -4.46 -1.55
C ASN A 45 -9.97 -4.81 -1.78
N ILE A 46 -9.14 -3.78 -1.95
CA ILE A 46 -7.70 -3.98 -2.20
C ILE A 46 -6.89 -4.13 -0.92
N TYR A 47 -7.55 -4.20 0.24
CA TYR A 47 -6.92 -4.40 1.56
C TYR A 47 -5.67 -3.51 1.76
N SER A 48 -4.57 -4.10 2.20
CA SER A 48 -3.34 -3.37 2.51
C SER A 48 -2.66 -2.70 1.32
N HIS A 49 -3.04 -3.02 0.08
CA HIS A 49 -2.63 -2.25 -1.09
C HIS A 49 -3.00 -0.76 -0.95
N THR A 50 -4.09 -0.45 -0.23
CA THR A 50 -4.52 0.91 0.18
C THR A 50 -3.37 1.73 0.78
N LYS A 51 -2.48 1.10 1.56
CA LYS A 51 -1.36 1.77 2.23
C LYS A 51 -0.45 2.52 1.26
N SER A 52 -0.27 1.99 0.06
CA SER A 52 0.57 2.63 -0.96
C SER A 52 -0.08 3.89 -1.56
N TYR A 53 -1.42 3.94 -1.64
CA TYR A 53 -2.14 5.18 -1.98
C TYR A 53 -2.01 6.23 -0.87
N VAL A 54 -2.10 5.81 0.39
CA VAL A 54 -1.90 6.71 1.55
C VAL A 54 -0.48 7.26 1.57
N SER A 55 0.53 6.42 1.32
CA SER A 55 1.92 6.85 1.13
C SER A 55 2.05 7.91 0.04
N THR A 56 1.40 7.69 -1.10
CA THR A 56 1.42 8.66 -2.22
C THR A 56 0.80 9.99 -1.80
N ALA A 57 -0.35 9.98 -1.11
CA ALA A 57 -0.98 11.17 -0.57
C ALA A 57 -0.06 11.94 0.39
N ILE A 58 0.62 11.20 1.27
CA ILE A 58 1.59 11.78 2.22
C ILE A 58 2.78 12.40 1.46
N GLY A 59 3.25 11.75 0.39
CA GLY A 59 4.31 12.31 -0.45
C GLY A 59 3.92 13.63 -1.09
N ILE A 60 2.69 13.72 -1.59
CA ILE A 60 2.15 14.98 -2.15
C ILE A 60 2.05 16.04 -1.04
N ALA A 61 1.55 15.68 0.15
CA ALA A 61 1.42 16.61 1.28
C ALA A 61 2.77 17.12 1.80
N ILE A 62 3.82 16.30 1.73
CA ILE A 62 5.19 16.72 2.07
C ILE A 62 5.71 17.72 1.03
N GLU A 63 5.46 17.50 -0.25
CA GLU A 63 5.83 18.42 -1.33
C GLU A 63 5.10 19.76 -1.19
N ASP A 64 3.82 19.74 -0.79
CA ASP A 64 3.01 20.93 -0.51
C ASP A 64 3.38 21.62 0.81
N GLY A 65 4.33 21.06 1.59
CA GLY A 65 4.78 21.64 2.86
C GLY A 65 3.81 21.47 4.03
N LEU A 66 2.81 20.61 3.91
CA LEU A 66 1.82 20.34 4.96
C LEU A 66 2.39 19.41 6.06
N LEU A 67 3.28 18.50 5.70
CA LEU A 67 3.92 17.53 6.57
C LEU A 67 5.41 17.43 6.28
N SER A 68 6.14 16.80 7.17
CA SER A 68 7.50 16.30 6.93
C SER A 68 7.65 14.89 7.48
N LEU A 69 8.65 14.15 7.03
CA LEU A 69 8.95 12.82 7.59
C LEU A 69 9.27 12.86 9.08
N ASP A 70 9.71 14.01 9.59
CA ASP A 70 10.06 14.25 10.99
C ASP A 70 8.89 14.86 11.80
N SER A 71 7.71 15.07 11.18
CA SER A 71 6.50 15.48 11.91
C SER A 71 6.16 14.44 12.96
N ARG A 72 6.02 14.88 14.22
CA ARG A 72 5.77 13.98 15.36
C ARG A 72 4.28 13.70 15.54
N LEU A 73 3.95 12.46 15.87
CA LEU A 73 2.58 12.02 16.12
C LEU A 73 1.90 12.87 17.23
N VAL A 74 2.62 13.11 18.32
CA VAL A 74 2.09 13.86 19.48
C VAL A 74 1.80 15.33 19.17
N ASP A 75 2.53 15.94 18.24
CA ASP A 75 2.30 17.34 17.84
C ASP A 75 1.03 17.46 16.97
N SER A 76 0.66 16.41 16.24
CA SER A 76 -0.58 16.37 15.45
C SER A 76 -1.83 16.17 16.33
N PHE A 77 -1.67 15.53 17.50
CA PHE A 77 -2.79 15.17 18.39
C PHE A 77 -2.47 15.39 19.86
N PRO A 78 -2.15 16.64 20.27
CA PRO A 78 -1.75 16.92 21.66
C PRO A 78 -2.84 16.58 22.69
N GLU A 79 -4.13 16.64 22.31
CA GLU A 79 -5.26 16.33 23.18
C GLU A 79 -5.42 14.83 23.49
N TYR A 80 -4.76 13.96 22.73
CA TYR A 80 -4.75 12.52 22.97
C TYR A 80 -3.57 12.05 23.82
N VAL A 81 -2.56 12.91 24.04
CA VAL A 81 -1.35 12.54 24.80
C VAL A 81 -1.71 12.33 26.26
N PRO A 82 -1.50 11.12 26.85
CA PRO A 82 -1.74 10.89 28.26
C PRO A 82 -0.81 11.76 29.14
N SER A 83 -1.30 12.17 30.31
CA SER A 83 -0.49 12.98 31.27
C SER A 83 0.74 12.23 31.79
N ASP A 84 0.72 10.90 31.75
CA ASP A 84 1.79 9.98 32.13
C ASP A 84 2.42 9.30 30.89
N ALA A 85 2.36 9.96 29.74
CA ALA A 85 2.88 9.43 28.48
C ALA A 85 4.37 9.05 28.59
N GLN A 86 4.71 7.93 27.99
CA GLN A 86 6.11 7.50 27.85
C GLN A 86 6.89 8.44 26.93
N LEU A 87 8.18 8.61 27.17
CA LEU A 87 9.07 9.45 26.34
C LEU A 87 9.08 8.97 24.88
N GLU A 88 9.05 7.66 24.69
CA GLU A 88 9.06 7.00 23.37
C GLU A 88 7.86 7.39 22.52
N LEU A 89 6.67 7.60 23.10
CA LEU A 89 5.51 8.11 22.37
C LEU A 89 5.79 9.46 21.72
N GLY A 90 6.52 10.35 22.41
CA GLY A 90 6.95 11.65 21.90
C GLY A 90 7.98 11.58 20.77
N GLN A 91 8.59 10.42 20.54
CA GLN A 91 9.59 10.20 19.50
C GLN A 91 9.02 9.64 18.20
N ILE A 92 7.75 9.18 18.21
CA ILE A 92 7.11 8.62 17.00
C ILE A 92 6.94 9.73 15.97
N THR A 93 7.56 9.53 14.80
CA THR A 93 7.45 10.43 13.65
C THR A 93 6.67 9.79 12.51
N LEU A 94 6.26 10.60 11.53
CA LEU A 94 5.62 10.12 10.31
C LEU A 94 6.49 9.09 9.57
N ARG A 95 7.82 9.25 9.58
CA ARG A 95 8.77 8.26 9.03
C ARG A 95 8.62 6.90 9.70
N HIS A 96 8.54 6.86 11.03
CA HIS A 96 8.39 5.61 11.77
C HIS A 96 7.07 4.89 11.44
N LEU A 97 5.99 5.65 11.26
CA LEU A 97 4.70 5.12 10.85
C LEU A 97 4.74 4.56 9.42
N LEU A 98 5.35 5.30 8.48
CA LEU A 98 5.47 4.87 7.09
C LEU A 98 6.35 3.63 6.91
N THR A 99 7.32 3.42 7.79
CA THR A 99 8.23 2.27 7.77
C THR A 99 7.79 1.12 8.67
N MET A 100 6.60 1.17 9.28
CA MET A 100 6.11 0.13 10.20
C MET A 100 7.07 -0.09 11.39
N SER A 101 7.61 0.99 11.93
CA SER A 101 8.59 0.96 13.01
C SER A 101 8.27 1.95 14.14
N SER A 102 6.98 2.18 14.40
CA SER A 102 6.50 3.10 15.44
C SER A 102 6.96 2.76 16.87
N GLY A 103 7.38 1.51 17.08
CA GLY A 103 7.78 1.04 18.40
C GLY A 103 6.67 0.39 19.22
N TYR A 104 5.43 0.38 18.73
CA TYR A 104 4.35 -0.37 19.40
C TYR A 104 4.58 -1.88 19.40
N ASN A 105 5.40 -2.40 18.48
CA ASN A 105 5.85 -3.78 18.40
C ASN A 105 4.72 -4.85 18.40
N HIS A 106 3.53 -4.44 17.96
CA HIS A 106 2.35 -5.29 17.84
C HIS A 106 1.52 -4.90 16.61
N ALA A 107 0.92 -5.89 15.95
CA ALA A 107 0.07 -5.71 14.76
C ALA A 107 -1.34 -5.21 15.18
N TYR A 108 -1.45 -3.93 15.53
CA TYR A 108 -2.72 -3.32 15.93
C TYR A 108 -3.62 -2.96 14.73
N LEU A 109 -4.92 -2.93 14.99
CA LEU A 109 -5.99 -2.53 14.08
C LEU A 109 -5.93 -3.27 12.73
N MET A 110 -5.49 -4.51 12.75
CA MET A 110 -5.59 -5.39 11.58
C MET A 110 -7.07 -5.64 11.25
N ASN A 111 -7.38 -6.08 10.03
CA ASN A 111 -8.76 -6.27 9.59
C ASN A 111 -9.61 -7.13 10.56
N PRO A 112 -9.12 -8.27 11.09
CA PRO A 112 -9.86 -9.03 12.10
C PRO A 112 -10.15 -8.23 13.38
N ASP A 113 -9.20 -7.41 13.85
CA ASP A 113 -9.36 -6.59 15.05
C ASP A 113 -10.49 -5.59 14.86
N ARG A 114 -10.46 -4.85 13.76
CA ARG A 114 -11.49 -3.85 13.44
C ARG A 114 -12.88 -4.47 13.30
N ARG A 115 -12.98 -5.61 12.61
CA ARG A 115 -14.23 -6.35 12.45
C ARG A 115 -14.80 -6.86 13.80
N SER A 116 -13.95 -7.11 14.79
CA SER A 116 -14.35 -7.49 16.14
C SER A 116 -14.58 -6.30 17.09
N GLY A 117 -14.41 -5.06 16.59
CA GLY A 117 -14.64 -3.84 17.35
C GLY A 117 -13.46 -3.38 18.22
N VAL A 118 -12.27 -3.96 18.04
CA VAL A 118 -11.06 -3.51 18.73
C VAL A 118 -10.74 -2.07 18.34
N GLY A 119 -10.48 -1.21 19.32
CA GLY A 119 -10.16 0.20 19.11
C GLY A 119 -11.37 1.12 18.95
N ALA A 120 -12.59 0.57 18.77
CA ALA A 120 -13.81 1.37 18.68
C ALA A 120 -14.16 2.02 20.06
N PRO A 121 -14.80 3.19 20.08
CA PRO A 121 -15.18 3.98 18.89
C PRO A 121 -14.11 4.95 18.39
N ASP A 122 -12.93 5.02 19.00
CA ASP A 122 -11.90 6.04 18.73
C ASP A 122 -10.51 5.39 18.62
N TYR A 123 -10.06 5.19 17.38
CA TYR A 123 -8.78 4.54 17.10
C TYR A 123 -7.57 5.36 17.56
N LEU A 124 -7.64 6.70 17.55
CA LEU A 124 -6.56 7.53 18.08
C LEU A 124 -6.43 7.32 19.59
N ARG A 125 -7.53 7.45 20.33
CA ARG A 125 -7.55 7.22 21.78
C ARG A 125 -7.07 5.82 22.14
N TYR A 126 -7.50 4.83 21.39
CA TYR A 126 -7.04 3.46 21.57
C TYR A 126 -5.52 3.35 21.40
N MET A 127 -4.96 3.89 20.33
CA MET A 127 -3.51 3.81 20.06
C MET A 127 -2.69 4.61 21.05
N PHE A 128 -3.13 5.84 21.40
CA PHE A 128 -2.43 6.65 22.42
C PHE A 128 -2.47 6.02 23.83
N SER A 129 -3.38 5.09 24.11
CA SER A 129 -3.41 4.31 25.34
C SER A 129 -2.51 3.06 25.30
N ARG A 130 -1.94 2.72 24.14
CA ARG A 130 -1.03 1.56 24.03
C ARG A 130 0.39 1.95 24.44
N ARG A 131 1.11 0.94 24.91
CA ARG A 131 2.51 1.13 25.29
C ARG A 131 3.40 1.07 24.05
N VAL A 132 4.35 1.98 23.95
CA VAL A 132 5.50 1.87 23.03
C VAL A 132 6.51 0.94 23.71
N GLU A 133 6.80 -0.19 23.07
CA GLU A 133 7.54 -1.31 23.69
C GLU A 133 9.02 -1.31 23.32
N VAL A 134 9.35 -0.73 22.17
CA VAL A 134 10.73 -0.63 21.66
C VAL A 134 10.97 0.78 21.13
N GLU A 135 12.24 1.17 20.98
CA GLU A 135 12.62 2.47 20.45
C GLU A 135 12.03 2.67 19.03
N PRO A 136 11.29 3.78 18.76
CA PRO A 136 10.80 4.09 17.42
C PRO A 136 11.93 4.11 16.38
N GLY A 137 11.68 3.45 15.25
CA GLY A 137 12.66 3.27 14.17
C GLY A 137 13.56 2.04 14.29
N SER A 138 13.57 1.35 15.45
CA SER A 138 14.52 0.26 15.71
C SER A 138 14.07 -1.10 15.15
N THR A 139 12.76 -1.35 15.10
CA THR A 139 12.21 -2.68 14.79
C THR A 139 11.00 -2.57 13.87
N PHE A 140 11.00 -3.35 12.79
CA PHE A 140 9.84 -3.49 11.91
C PHE A 140 8.76 -4.36 12.57
N CYS A 141 7.54 -3.82 12.64
CA CYS A 141 6.35 -4.59 13.03
C CYS A 141 5.16 -4.17 12.17
N TYR A 142 4.76 -5.02 11.22
CA TYR A 142 3.69 -4.69 10.29
C TYR A 142 2.36 -4.48 11.03
N SER A 143 1.80 -3.27 10.94
CA SER A 143 0.62 -2.85 11.68
C SER A 143 -0.28 -1.94 10.83
N SER A 144 -1.59 -2.21 10.79
CA SER A 144 -2.53 -1.27 10.15
C SER A 144 -2.68 0.02 10.93
N ALA A 145 -2.45 0.00 12.24
CA ALA A 145 -2.48 1.19 13.08
C ALA A 145 -1.45 2.24 12.65
N ASP A 146 -0.25 1.83 12.26
CA ASP A 146 0.78 2.76 11.79
C ASP A 146 0.31 3.53 10.55
N SER A 147 -0.33 2.85 9.61
CA SER A 147 -0.92 3.50 8.44
C SER A 147 -2.11 4.39 8.81
N ASP A 148 -2.98 3.93 9.72
CA ASP A 148 -4.14 4.71 10.17
C ASP A 148 -3.69 5.99 10.89
N LEU A 149 -2.68 5.93 11.75
CA LEU A 149 -2.09 7.09 12.40
C LEU A 149 -1.48 8.06 11.37
N ALA A 150 -0.74 7.55 10.38
CA ALA A 150 -0.17 8.37 9.31
C ALA A 150 -1.27 9.07 8.47
N GLY A 151 -2.34 8.35 8.11
CA GLY A 151 -3.50 8.91 7.42
C GLY A 151 -4.20 9.99 8.24
N ARG A 152 -4.34 9.79 9.56
CA ARG A 152 -4.94 10.78 10.46
C ARG A 152 -4.05 12.04 10.60
N MET A 153 -2.70 11.89 10.62
CA MET A 153 -1.78 13.03 10.57
C MET A 153 -1.97 13.84 9.29
N LEU A 154 -2.18 13.18 8.15
CA LEU A 154 -2.48 13.86 6.89
C LEU A 154 -3.81 14.60 6.96
N GLU A 155 -4.89 13.97 7.44
CA GLU A 155 -6.20 14.63 7.59
C GLU A 155 -6.11 15.88 8.47
N GLN A 156 -5.38 15.79 9.58
CA GLN A 156 -5.18 16.93 10.49
C GLN A 156 -4.42 18.07 9.81
N ALA A 157 -3.35 17.76 9.07
CA ALA A 157 -2.54 18.76 8.39
C ALA A 157 -3.27 19.40 7.19
N ALA A 158 -4.04 18.61 6.44
CA ALA A 158 -4.78 19.08 5.27
C ALA A 158 -6.12 19.74 5.62
N GLY A 159 -6.65 19.52 6.82
CA GLY A 159 -7.96 20.02 7.24
C GLY A 159 -9.14 19.39 6.48
N MET A 160 -8.95 18.21 5.88
CA MET A 160 -9.96 17.48 5.13
C MET A 160 -9.79 15.97 5.27
N ARG A 161 -10.81 15.19 4.90
CA ARG A 161 -10.75 13.73 4.94
C ARG A 161 -9.76 13.18 3.92
N LEU A 162 -9.10 12.06 4.26
CA LEU A 162 -8.11 11.39 3.42
C LEU A 162 -8.67 11.04 2.02
N GLY A 163 -9.94 10.62 1.93
CA GLY A 163 -10.62 10.33 0.67
C GLY A 163 -10.78 11.57 -0.21
N GLU A 164 -11.11 12.73 0.39
CA GLU A 164 -11.22 14.02 -0.30
C GLU A 164 -9.85 14.48 -0.81
N TYR A 165 -8.83 14.37 0.04
CA TYR A 165 -7.46 14.74 -0.33
C TYR A 165 -6.96 13.90 -1.51
N LEU A 166 -7.07 12.57 -1.42
CA LEU A 166 -6.66 11.67 -2.50
C LEU A 166 -7.47 11.85 -3.78
N TYR A 167 -8.77 12.12 -3.67
CA TYR A 167 -9.57 12.41 -4.86
C TYR A 167 -9.06 13.64 -5.58
N GLY A 168 -8.86 14.75 -4.87
CA GLY A 168 -8.39 15.99 -5.46
C GLY A 168 -6.95 15.95 -5.99
N THR A 169 -6.07 15.22 -5.33
CA THR A 169 -4.63 15.24 -5.64
C THR A 169 -4.16 14.09 -6.52
N PHE A 170 -4.86 12.94 -6.51
CA PHE A 170 -4.47 11.75 -7.23
C PHE A 170 -5.59 11.19 -8.12
N PHE A 171 -6.70 10.69 -7.55
CA PHE A 171 -7.68 9.91 -8.30
C PHE A 171 -8.28 10.67 -9.49
N SER A 172 -8.71 11.92 -9.31
CA SER A 172 -9.28 12.72 -10.39
C SER A 172 -8.30 13.01 -11.51
N LYS A 173 -7.01 13.09 -11.21
CA LYS A 173 -5.96 13.32 -12.23
C LYS A 173 -5.66 12.08 -13.07
N LEU A 174 -6.06 10.91 -12.60
CA LEU A 174 -5.90 9.63 -13.27
C LEU A 174 -7.22 9.11 -13.86
N ASP A 175 -8.24 9.99 -14.02
CA ASP A 175 -9.58 9.61 -14.48
C ASP A 175 -10.20 8.47 -13.65
N GLN A 176 -9.94 8.47 -12.34
CA GLN A 176 -10.57 7.57 -11.40
C GLN A 176 -11.74 8.28 -10.71
N GLY A 177 -12.84 7.55 -10.48
CA GLY A 177 -13.99 8.04 -9.75
C GLY A 177 -13.70 8.27 -8.26
N TRP A 178 -14.71 8.78 -7.55
CA TRP A 178 -14.66 8.88 -6.10
C TRP A 178 -14.50 7.47 -5.49
N PRO A 179 -13.51 7.24 -4.61
CA PRO A 179 -13.25 5.90 -4.09
C PRO A 179 -14.35 5.44 -3.13
N VAL A 180 -14.78 4.20 -3.26
CA VAL A 180 -15.49 3.50 -2.18
C VAL A 180 -14.45 3.09 -1.16
N TRP A 181 -14.62 3.52 0.09
CA TRP A 181 -13.62 3.32 1.14
C TRP A 181 -14.26 3.02 2.49
N GLU A 182 -13.84 1.95 3.15
CA GLU A 182 -14.24 1.64 4.52
C GLU A 182 -13.77 2.73 5.48
N CYS A 183 -14.62 3.08 6.45
CA CYS A 183 -14.30 4.09 7.46
C CYS A 183 -14.28 3.49 8.87
N ASP A 184 -13.57 4.16 9.77
CA ASP A 184 -13.64 3.90 11.19
C ASP A 184 -15.00 4.35 11.78
N PRO A 185 -15.29 4.04 13.06
CA PRO A 185 -16.56 4.46 13.68
C PRO A 185 -16.81 5.98 13.74
N GLN A 186 -15.76 6.80 13.54
CA GLN A 186 -15.85 8.26 13.51
C GLN A 186 -15.93 8.82 12.07
N GLY A 187 -15.98 7.94 11.05
CA GLY A 187 -16.09 8.32 9.64
C GLY A 187 -14.77 8.73 8.98
N HIS A 188 -13.62 8.36 9.55
CA HIS A 188 -12.34 8.53 8.90
C HIS A 188 -12.02 7.31 8.02
N PRO A 189 -11.60 7.51 6.76
CA PRO A 189 -11.14 6.42 5.90
C PRO A 189 -10.02 5.61 6.54
N ILE A 190 -10.13 4.28 6.50
CA ILE A 190 -9.14 3.36 7.06
C ILE A 190 -7.91 3.38 6.17
N ALA A 191 -6.84 4.02 6.63
CA ALA A 191 -5.60 4.16 5.85
C ALA A 191 -4.82 2.83 5.73
N GLY A 192 -5.05 1.91 6.65
CA GLY A 192 -4.46 0.57 6.62
C GLY A 192 -5.12 -0.40 5.65
N GLY A 193 -6.25 -0.02 5.00
CA GLY A 193 -7.01 -0.90 4.11
C GLY A 193 -8.33 -0.29 3.65
N GLY A 194 -9.14 -1.06 2.92
CA GLY A 194 -10.55 -0.75 2.71
C GLY A 194 -10.93 0.09 1.50
N ILE A 195 -10.00 0.44 0.60
CA ILE A 195 -10.37 0.97 -0.72
C ILE A 195 -10.88 -0.18 -1.60
N TYR A 196 -11.93 0.10 -2.39
CA TYR A 196 -12.42 -0.80 -3.43
C TYR A 196 -12.01 -0.27 -4.80
N MET A 197 -11.37 -1.11 -5.62
CA MET A 197 -10.86 -0.72 -6.95
C MET A 197 -10.93 -1.86 -7.94
N SER A 198 -11.04 -1.51 -9.23
CA SER A 198 -10.81 -2.39 -10.36
C SER A 198 -9.33 -2.66 -10.59
N LEU A 199 -9.02 -3.72 -11.34
CA LEU A 199 -7.65 -4.06 -11.76
C LEU A 199 -6.96 -2.89 -12.47
N ALA A 200 -7.67 -2.24 -13.41
CA ALA A 200 -7.15 -1.12 -14.16
C ALA A 200 -6.73 0.07 -13.25
N ASN A 201 -7.50 0.35 -12.19
CA ASN A 201 -7.16 1.39 -11.25
C ASN A 201 -5.97 1.02 -10.36
N MET A 202 -5.80 -0.26 -10.03
CA MET A 202 -4.60 -0.73 -9.33
C MET A 202 -3.34 -0.57 -10.20
N LEU A 203 -3.43 -0.88 -11.51
CA LEU A 203 -2.32 -0.67 -12.46
C LEU A 203 -1.85 0.79 -12.49
N LYS A 204 -2.78 1.76 -12.48
CA LYS A 204 -2.45 3.19 -12.59
C LYS A 204 -1.51 3.66 -11.46
N LEU A 205 -1.65 3.15 -10.24
CA LEU A 205 -0.68 3.44 -9.18
C LEU A 205 0.73 2.97 -9.58
N GLY A 206 0.83 1.73 -10.04
CA GLY A 206 2.12 1.17 -10.49
C GLY A 206 2.72 1.94 -11.66
N GLN A 207 1.90 2.35 -12.63
CA GLN A 207 2.33 3.15 -13.80
C GLN A 207 2.85 4.53 -13.38
N VAL A 208 2.16 5.22 -12.45
CA VAL A 208 2.65 6.49 -11.87
C VAL A 208 4.03 6.29 -11.24
N TYR A 209 4.23 5.22 -10.48
CA TYR A 209 5.51 4.93 -9.85
C TYR A 209 6.58 4.48 -10.84
N LEU A 210 6.22 3.70 -11.86
CA LEU A 210 7.14 3.31 -12.95
C LEU A 210 7.65 4.53 -13.72
N ASN A 211 6.78 5.53 -13.92
CA ASN A 211 7.07 6.78 -14.64
C ASN A 211 7.56 7.90 -13.70
N ASP A 212 8.27 7.55 -12.62
CA ASP A 212 8.87 8.51 -11.68
C ASP A 212 7.89 9.57 -11.15
N GLY A 213 6.62 9.18 -10.93
CA GLY A 213 5.57 10.04 -10.39
C GLY A 213 4.79 10.86 -11.42
N THR A 214 4.85 10.49 -12.70
CA THR A 214 4.06 11.14 -13.76
C THR A 214 2.96 10.22 -14.30
N TRP A 215 1.88 10.83 -14.79
CA TRP A 215 0.80 10.19 -15.51
C TRP A 215 0.51 10.98 -16.79
N HIS A 216 0.71 10.37 -17.96
CA HIS A 216 0.57 11.00 -19.29
C HIS A 216 1.25 12.38 -19.34
N GLY A 217 2.47 12.48 -18.82
CA GLY A 217 3.26 13.71 -18.78
C GLY A 217 2.88 14.71 -17.68
N THR A 218 1.82 14.45 -16.91
CA THR A 218 1.43 15.28 -15.77
C THR A 218 2.09 14.78 -14.49
N ARG A 219 2.76 15.68 -13.73
CA ARG A 219 3.31 15.36 -12.42
C ARG A 219 2.19 15.10 -11.41
N ILE A 220 2.17 13.92 -10.79
CA ILE A 220 1.23 13.51 -9.75
C ILE A 220 1.88 13.59 -8.38
N VAL A 221 3.08 13.05 -8.27
CA VAL A 221 3.91 13.05 -7.05
C VAL A 221 5.36 13.24 -7.45
N SER A 222 6.20 13.79 -6.59
CA SER A 222 7.60 14.05 -6.94
C SER A 222 8.40 12.77 -7.19
N GLU A 223 9.35 12.85 -8.12
CA GLU A 223 10.33 11.78 -8.39
C GLU A 223 11.11 11.41 -7.11
N SER A 224 11.44 12.41 -6.29
CA SER A 224 12.16 12.19 -5.04
C SER A 224 11.34 11.36 -4.05
N TRP A 225 10.00 11.57 -4.00
CA TRP A 225 9.13 10.73 -3.19
C TRP A 225 9.04 9.30 -3.73
N VAL A 226 8.85 9.14 -5.03
CA VAL A 226 8.83 7.81 -5.66
C VAL A 226 10.07 7.00 -5.28
N LYS A 227 11.27 7.58 -5.44
CA LYS A 227 12.54 6.92 -5.07
C LYS A 227 12.63 6.56 -3.59
N GLN A 228 12.16 7.45 -2.70
CA GLN A 228 12.19 7.19 -1.26
C GLN A 228 11.16 6.12 -0.87
N ALA A 229 9.92 6.25 -1.35
CA ALA A 229 8.82 5.36 -0.97
C ALA A 229 9.04 3.93 -1.48
N SER A 230 9.55 3.77 -2.71
CA SER A 230 9.83 2.48 -3.33
C SER A 230 11.22 1.92 -3.03
N GLY A 231 12.09 2.69 -2.38
CA GLY A 231 13.39 2.23 -1.90
C GLY A 231 13.30 1.56 -0.52
N LYS A 232 14.19 0.58 -0.27
CA LYS A 232 14.23 -0.07 1.05
C LYS A 232 14.64 0.92 2.14
N GLN A 233 13.78 1.10 3.14
CA GLN A 233 13.99 1.97 4.29
C GLN A 233 14.31 1.17 5.55
N ILE A 234 13.79 -0.07 5.66
CA ILE A 234 14.00 -0.93 6.83
C ILE A 234 14.05 -2.40 6.40
N ASP A 235 14.84 -3.19 7.10
CA ASP A 235 14.83 -4.64 6.97
C ASP A 235 13.63 -5.25 7.68
N THR A 236 13.13 -6.37 7.17
CA THR A 236 12.01 -7.07 7.80
C THR A 236 12.50 -8.35 8.49
N PRO A 237 11.89 -8.77 9.59
CA PRO A 237 12.34 -9.94 10.36
C PRO A 237 11.98 -11.28 9.71
N TYR A 238 11.41 -11.26 8.51
CA TYR A 238 10.93 -12.45 7.83
C TYR A 238 11.99 -13.01 6.88
N SER A 239 12.05 -14.33 6.75
CA SER A 239 13.08 -15.03 5.98
C SER A 239 12.64 -15.51 4.59
N ASN A 240 11.51 -15.01 4.08
CA ASN A 240 11.02 -15.39 2.76
C ASN A 240 11.34 -14.31 1.69
N ILE A 241 11.34 -14.73 0.42
CA ILE A 241 11.69 -13.86 -0.70
C ILE A 241 10.71 -12.68 -0.90
N TRP A 242 9.49 -12.75 -0.36
CA TRP A 242 8.46 -11.73 -0.52
C TRP A 242 8.54 -10.60 0.51
N THR A 243 9.40 -10.75 1.51
CA THR A 243 9.53 -9.79 2.62
C THR A 243 10.97 -9.34 2.77
N CYS A 244 11.67 -9.10 1.66
CA CYS A 244 13.10 -8.75 1.62
C CYS A 244 13.40 -7.29 1.98
N GLY A 245 12.43 -6.54 2.46
CA GLY A 245 12.53 -5.15 2.92
C GLY A 245 11.24 -4.38 2.74
N TYR A 246 11.17 -3.21 3.36
CA TYR A 246 10.01 -2.32 3.31
C TYR A 246 10.45 -0.87 3.07
N GLY A 247 9.71 -0.17 2.22
CA GLY A 247 9.86 1.25 1.96
C GLY A 247 8.86 2.08 2.77
N TYR A 248 8.37 3.18 2.20
CA TYR A 248 7.24 3.91 2.77
C TYR A 248 5.94 3.30 2.25
N GLN A 249 5.44 2.28 2.95
CA GLN A 249 4.21 1.52 2.64
C GLN A 249 4.27 0.75 1.31
N PHE A 250 5.47 0.35 0.87
CA PHE A 250 5.72 -0.54 -0.25
C PHE A 250 6.61 -1.69 0.21
N TRP A 251 6.30 -2.91 -0.20
CA TRP A 251 7.17 -4.07 -0.02
C TRP A 251 8.22 -4.12 -1.12
N MET A 252 9.45 -4.44 -0.75
CA MET A 252 10.47 -4.81 -1.74
C MET A 252 10.14 -6.16 -2.35
N SER A 253 10.39 -6.33 -3.63
CA SER A 253 10.22 -7.58 -4.36
C SER A 253 11.57 -8.26 -4.58
N PRO A 254 11.60 -9.59 -4.81
CA PRO A 254 12.86 -10.35 -4.92
C PRO A 254 13.63 -10.07 -6.22
N TYR A 255 13.09 -9.24 -7.11
CA TYR A 255 13.72 -8.87 -8.37
C TYR A 255 14.46 -7.56 -8.22
N GLU A 256 15.54 -7.37 -8.96
CA GLU A 256 16.40 -6.21 -8.81
C GLU A 256 15.67 -4.89 -9.08
N GLY A 257 15.62 -4.03 -8.06
CA GLY A 257 14.94 -2.73 -8.10
C GLY A 257 13.41 -2.79 -8.05
N ALA A 258 12.82 -3.99 -7.99
CA ALA A 258 11.37 -4.16 -7.98
C ALA A 258 10.76 -3.99 -6.59
N TYR A 259 9.53 -3.47 -6.59
CA TYR A 259 8.73 -3.26 -5.40
C TYR A 259 7.24 -3.47 -5.71
N ARG A 260 6.41 -3.52 -4.67
CA ARG A 260 4.99 -3.76 -4.89
C ARG A 260 4.10 -3.13 -3.82
N ALA A 261 2.90 -2.75 -4.21
CA ALA A 261 1.76 -2.57 -3.34
C ALA A 261 1.07 -3.92 -3.16
N ASP A 262 0.88 -4.37 -1.91
CA ASP A 262 0.48 -5.73 -1.58
C ASP A 262 -0.73 -5.72 -0.63
N GLY A 263 -1.85 -6.27 -1.07
CA GLY A 263 -3.06 -6.47 -0.30
C GLY A 263 -3.37 -7.93 -0.09
N ALA A 264 -4.05 -8.23 1.02
CA ALA A 264 -4.48 -9.57 1.35
C ALA A 264 -5.26 -10.20 0.18
N TYR A 265 -5.21 -11.54 0.11
CA TYR A 265 -5.89 -12.33 -0.91
C TYR A 265 -5.47 -12.05 -2.35
N GLY A 266 -4.25 -11.51 -2.56
CA GLY A 266 -3.71 -11.33 -3.90
C GLY A 266 -4.16 -10.08 -4.64
N GLN A 267 -4.41 -9.01 -3.93
CA GLN A 267 -4.64 -7.69 -4.50
C GLN A 267 -3.28 -6.99 -4.68
N ILE A 268 -2.53 -7.31 -5.71
CA ILE A 268 -1.12 -6.93 -5.85
C ILE A 268 -0.86 -6.12 -7.12
N THR A 269 -0.05 -5.09 -6.99
CA THR A 269 0.58 -4.39 -8.11
C THR A 269 2.09 -4.42 -7.92
N THR A 270 2.79 -5.11 -8.81
CA THR A 270 4.26 -5.22 -8.84
C THR A 270 4.82 -4.29 -9.91
N VAL A 271 5.76 -3.44 -9.53
CA VAL A 271 6.50 -2.57 -10.45
C VAL A 271 7.87 -3.17 -10.70
N LEU A 272 8.23 -3.32 -11.97
CA LEU A 272 9.48 -3.88 -12.49
C LEU A 272 10.25 -2.79 -13.25
N PRO A 273 10.96 -1.88 -12.56
CA PRO A 273 11.54 -0.68 -13.21
C PRO A 273 12.56 -1.01 -14.30
N LYS A 274 13.35 -2.07 -14.11
CA LYS A 274 14.37 -2.49 -15.11
C LYS A 274 13.74 -2.97 -16.41
N GLN A 275 12.55 -3.54 -16.34
CA GLN A 275 11.80 -4.05 -17.50
C GLN A 275 10.86 -3.00 -18.09
N GLY A 276 10.62 -1.88 -17.39
CA GLY A 276 9.63 -0.89 -17.78
C GLY A 276 8.19 -1.41 -17.65
N LEU A 277 7.94 -2.39 -16.77
CA LEU A 277 6.67 -3.08 -16.69
C LEU A 277 5.98 -2.92 -15.32
N VAL A 278 4.66 -2.96 -15.34
CA VAL A 278 3.80 -3.11 -14.17
C VAL A 278 2.93 -4.34 -14.35
N VAL A 279 2.85 -5.19 -13.32
CA VAL A 279 1.97 -6.36 -13.29
C VAL A 279 0.98 -6.18 -12.15
N ALA A 280 -0.33 -6.24 -12.46
CA ALA A 280 -1.37 -6.27 -11.44
C ALA A 280 -2.18 -7.55 -11.50
N ILE A 281 -2.62 -8.04 -10.35
CA ILE A 281 -3.46 -9.22 -10.20
C ILE A 281 -4.52 -8.97 -9.14
N GLN A 282 -5.73 -9.49 -9.38
CA GLN A 282 -6.84 -9.57 -8.42
C GLN A 282 -7.28 -11.01 -8.24
N CYS A 283 -7.47 -11.42 -6.98
CA CYS A 283 -7.92 -12.75 -6.61
C CYS A 283 -9.12 -12.68 -5.66
N PRO A 284 -9.94 -13.73 -5.58
CA PRO A 284 -11.06 -13.79 -4.63
C PRO A 284 -10.57 -13.99 -3.19
N GLU A 285 -11.34 -13.52 -2.22
CA GLU A 285 -11.04 -13.73 -0.78
C GLU A 285 -11.02 -15.21 -0.37
N SER A 286 -11.71 -16.06 -1.12
CA SER A 286 -11.82 -17.49 -0.82
C SER A 286 -10.65 -18.34 -1.32
N GLY A 287 -9.71 -17.75 -2.08
CA GLY A 287 -8.55 -18.47 -2.63
C GLY A 287 -7.39 -18.55 -1.62
N ASP A 288 -6.61 -19.63 -1.69
CA ASP A 288 -5.32 -19.71 -1.00
C ASP A 288 -4.24 -19.05 -1.86
N PHE A 289 -4.25 -17.71 -1.85
CA PHE A 289 -3.34 -16.94 -2.67
C PHE A 289 -1.86 -17.24 -2.34
N ASP A 290 -1.51 -17.27 -1.07
CA ASP A 290 -0.10 -17.34 -0.66
C ASP A 290 0.57 -18.68 -0.99
N ASN A 291 -0.17 -19.78 -0.95
CA ASN A 291 0.37 -21.11 -1.23
C ASN A 291 0.16 -21.57 -2.67
N ILE A 292 -0.79 -20.99 -3.40
CA ILE A 292 -1.16 -21.45 -4.76
C ILE A 292 -0.82 -20.39 -5.80
N VAL A 293 -1.44 -19.22 -5.73
CA VAL A 293 -1.33 -18.21 -6.79
C VAL A 293 -0.01 -17.45 -6.74
N ARG A 294 0.48 -17.10 -5.54
CA ARG A 294 1.74 -16.35 -5.39
C ARG A 294 2.95 -17.11 -5.95
N PRO A 295 3.14 -18.42 -5.68
CA PRO A 295 4.20 -19.20 -6.34
C PRO A 295 4.03 -19.27 -7.86
N ALA A 296 2.81 -19.52 -8.35
CA ALA A 296 2.54 -19.57 -9.79
C ALA A 296 2.81 -18.22 -10.48
N LEU A 297 2.37 -17.11 -9.89
CA LEU A 297 2.66 -15.76 -10.36
C LEU A 297 4.19 -15.50 -10.43
N HIS A 298 4.92 -15.94 -9.40
CA HIS A 298 6.37 -15.82 -9.35
C HIS A 298 7.04 -16.63 -10.46
N GLU A 299 6.80 -17.93 -10.50
CA GLU A 299 7.53 -18.87 -11.34
C GLU A 299 7.18 -18.73 -12.82
N HIS A 300 5.91 -18.43 -13.13
CA HIS A 300 5.42 -18.46 -14.50
C HIS A 300 5.20 -17.08 -15.12
N LEU A 301 5.28 -15.98 -14.35
CA LEU A 301 5.15 -14.65 -14.93
C LEU A 301 6.29 -13.72 -14.48
N LEU A 302 6.44 -13.44 -13.18
CA LEU A 302 7.36 -12.39 -12.71
C LEU A 302 8.84 -12.75 -12.91
N LEU A 303 9.24 -13.98 -12.58
CA LEU A 303 10.62 -14.44 -12.77
C LEU A 303 11.00 -14.48 -14.26
N PRO A 304 10.20 -15.06 -15.18
CA PRO A 304 10.46 -14.98 -16.62
C PRO A 304 10.56 -13.55 -17.17
N LEU A 305 9.71 -12.63 -16.70
CA LEU A 305 9.77 -11.22 -17.11
C LEU A 305 11.07 -10.52 -16.67
N THR A 306 11.73 -11.02 -15.62
CA THR A 306 12.93 -10.40 -15.04
C THR A 306 14.23 -11.12 -15.40
N ALA A 307 14.16 -12.22 -16.17
CA ALA A 307 15.29 -13.04 -16.60
C ALA A 307 16.19 -12.41 -17.69
#